data_9030fa65f1ff6f8dad4c65aaa637d22d
#
_entry.id   9030fa65f1ff6f8dad4c65aaa637d22d
#
_cell.length_a   1.000
_cell.length_b   1.000
_cell.length_c   1.000
_cell.angle_alpha   90.00
_cell.angle_beta   90.00
_cell.angle_gamma   90.00
#
_symmetry.space_group_name_H-M   'P 1'
#
loop_
_entity.id
_entity.type
_entity.pdbx_description
1 polymer ?
#
loop_
_entity_poly.entity_id
_entity_poly.type
_entity_poly.pdbx_seq_one_letter_code
_entity_poly.pdbx_strand_id
1 'polypeptide(L)'
;MSKKFKEAKGITLAPLRPHLKWIVVGFAFFISLGSIWYTNNLVEQIREREQRQIEIYASSLEFLATASDNFLMIFDEIVSANHTVPVILTDISGAPEFHRNLPKADRLMGEEKSEYLNLEIGRMREEREPIEVTLTDDAGNVYGTKFIYYKNSFLLSQLTYYPYIQLSIIALFGVITFLILNYLRKVEQDHVWVGLAKETAHQLGTPLSSLMAWSEYFKDLYPEQKEALLEFDKDVDRLKVITDRFSSIGSEPQLAKFNIVDTIDEIVIYLQKRLSTKIQMTVSAFPGRDIEARIHQSLFAWVIENLCKNAADAMEGKGSIHISVLRANEGRIAVDVKDTGKGIPKKKIVNVFRPGYTTKKRGWGLGLTLAKRIIEQYHQGKIFVKHSEINKGTTFRIYLNG
;
A
#
# COMPACT_ATOMS: atom_id res chain seq x y z
N MET A 1 5.07 27.93 40.87
CA MET A 1 4.54 26.57 40.70
C MET A 1 4.83 26.08 39.30
N SER A 2 5.95 25.35 39.18
CA SER A 2 6.49 24.84 37.90
C SER A 2 5.87 23.48 37.61
N LYS A 3 5.04 23.34 36.57
CA LYS A 3 4.61 22.06 36.05
C LYS A 3 5.66 21.54 35.05
N LYS A 4 6.44 20.57 35.50
CA LYS A 4 7.29 19.74 34.65
C LYS A 4 6.43 19.01 33.64
N PHE A 5 6.45 19.41 32.38
CA PHE A 5 6.04 18.57 31.26
C PHE A 5 7.03 17.42 31.13
N LYS A 6 6.59 16.22 31.47
CA LYS A 6 7.31 14.98 31.13
C LYS A 6 7.33 14.85 29.60
N GLU A 7 8.50 15.07 29.02
CA GLU A 7 8.78 14.63 27.65
C GLU A 7 8.57 13.12 27.58
N ALA A 8 7.54 12.71 26.86
CA ALA A 8 7.40 11.35 26.40
C ALA A 8 8.60 11.11 25.44
N LYS A 9 9.61 10.36 25.91
CA LYS A 9 10.64 9.81 25.04
C LYS A 9 9.93 8.94 23.98
N GLY A 10 9.66 9.52 22.81
CA GLY A 10 9.30 8.76 21.63
C GLY A 10 10.42 7.77 21.39
N ILE A 11 10.07 6.49 21.30
CA ILE A 11 10.98 5.43 20.89
C ILE A 11 11.43 5.79 19.46
N THR A 12 12.58 6.45 19.37
CA THR A 12 13.28 6.65 18.10
C THR A 12 13.77 5.27 17.67
N LEU A 13 12.94 4.56 16.90
CA LEU A 13 13.38 3.42 16.13
C LEU A 13 14.45 3.94 15.16
N ALA A 14 15.72 3.77 15.53
CA ALA A 14 16.83 4.07 14.64
C ALA A 14 16.56 3.46 13.27
N PRO A 15 16.83 4.17 12.15
CA PRO A 15 16.54 3.65 10.82
C PRO A 15 17.23 2.31 10.66
N LEU A 16 16.44 1.25 10.60
CA LEU A 16 16.93 -0.11 10.38
C LEU A 16 17.83 -0.10 9.15
N ARG A 17 19.13 -0.37 9.35
CA ARG A 17 20.13 -0.43 8.28
C ARG A 17 19.56 -1.28 7.15
N PRO A 18 19.73 -0.92 5.87
CA PRO A 18 19.09 -1.64 4.76
C PRO A 18 19.36 -3.14 4.76
N HIS A 19 20.53 -3.56 5.25
CA HIS A 19 20.91 -4.96 5.40
C HIS A 19 20.06 -5.73 6.42
N LEU A 20 19.62 -5.08 7.51
CA LEU A 20 18.82 -5.74 8.55
C LEU A 20 17.44 -6.18 8.02
N LYS A 21 16.89 -5.45 7.05
CA LYS A 21 15.61 -5.81 6.39
C LYS A 21 15.72 -7.11 5.61
N TRP A 22 16.82 -7.27 4.87
CA TRP A 22 17.08 -8.49 4.10
C TRP A 22 17.36 -9.69 5.01
N ILE A 23 18.00 -9.46 6.18
CA ILE A 23 18.22 -10.50 7.19
C ILE A 23 16.87 -10.99 7.75
N VAL A 24 15.96 -10.07 8.12
CA VAL A 24 14.63 -10.44 8.64
C VAL A 24 13.81 -11.17 7.59
N VAL A 25 13.81 -10.70 6.33
CA VAL A 25 13.11 -11.38 5.22
C VAL A 25 13.72 -12.76 4.95
N GLY A 26 15.05 -12.87 4.93
CA GLY A 26 15.73 -14.13 4.75
C GLY A 26 15.43 -15.13 5.88
N PHE A 27 15.44 -14.67 7.12
CA PHE A 27 15.10 -15.50 8.28
C PHE A 27 13.65 -16.00 8.24
N ALA A 28 12.69 -15.12 7.93
CA ALA A 28 11.29 -15.51 7.75
C ALA A 28 11.10 -16.51 6.61
N PHE A 29 11.83 -16.34 5.51
CA PHE A 29 11.82 -17.29 4.39
C PHE A 29 12.35 -18.69 4.78
N PHE A 30 13.46 -18.77 5.50
CA PHE A 30 14.01 -20.04 5.95
C PHE A 30 13.12 -20.75 6.97
N ILE A 31 12.51 -20.00 7.91
CA ILE A 31 11.51 -20.57 8.84
C ILE A 31 10.32 -21.13 8.06
N SER A 32 9.82 -20.40 7.06
CA SER A 32 8.69 -20.85 6.24
C SER A 32 9.02 -22.14 5.48
N LEU A 33 10.20 -22.23 4.84
CA LEU A 33 10.67 -23.42 4.15
C LEU A 33 10.81 -24.60 5.10
N GLY A 34 11.44 -24.40 6.27
CA GLY A 34 11.60 -25.43 7.28
C GLY A 34 10.26 -25.95 7.81
N SER A 35 9.30 -25.05 8.04
CA SER A 35 7.95 -25.40 8.48
C SER A 35 7.18 -26.21 7.43
N ILE A 36 7.25 -25.82 6.15
CA ILE A 36 6.61 -26.56 5.05
C ILE A 36 7.22 -27.96 4.92
N TRP A 37 8.55 -28.04 4.94
CA TRP A 37 9.24 -29.33 4.86
C TRP A 37 8.85 -30.25 6.03
N TYR A 38 8.84 -29.72 7.25
CA TYR A 38 8.43 -30.46 8.44
C TYR A 38 6.98 -30.94 8.35
N THR A 39 6.06 -30.07 7.95
CA THR A 39 4.63 -30.40 7.82
C THR A 39 4.41 -31.46 6.73
N ASN A 40 5.07 -31.35 5.58
CA ASN A 40 4.96 -32.34 4.51
C ASN A 40 5.48 -33.74 4.97
N ASN A 41 6.60 -33.77 5.69
CA ASN A 41 7.12 -35.00 6.24
C ASN A 41 6.17 -35.62 7.28
N LEU A 42 5.56 -34.80 8.13
CA LEU A 42 4.57 -35.25 9.11
C LEU A 42 3.30 -35.81 8.42
N VAL A 43 2.82 -35.14 7.39
CA VAL A 43 1.67 -35.59 6.58
C VAL A 43 1.96 -36.97 5.99
N GLU A 44 3.13 -37.18 5.43
CA GLU A 44 3.51 -38.50 4.84
C GLU A 44 3.57 -39.59 5.88
N GLN A 45 4.18 -39.32 7.04
CA GLN A 45 4.23 -40.29 8.16
C GLN A 45 2.83 -40.68 8.67
N ILE A 46 1.92 -39.72 8.77
CA ILE A 46 0.53 -39.99 9.20
C ILE A 46 -0.19 -40.81 8.12
N ARG A 47 -0.01 -40.43 6.84
CA ARG A 47 -0.61 -41.16 5.70
C ARG A 47 -0.19 -42.63 5.69
N GLU A 48 1.11 -42.93 5.88
CA GLU A 48 1.60 -44.29 5.95
C GLU A 48 1.04 -45.06 7.16
N ARG A 49 0.90 -44.40 8.30
CA ARG A 49 0.30 -45.03 9.50
C ARG A 49 -1.17 -45.35 9.27
N GLU A 50 -1.95 -44.43 8.73
CA GLU A 50 -3.36 -44.63 8.43
C GLU A 50 -3.54 -45.76 7.41
N GLN A 51 -2.71 -45.84 6.37
CA GLN A 51 -2.76 -46.89 5.39
C GLN A 51 -2.46 -48.26 6.01
N ARG A 52 -1.37 -48.41 6.79
CA ARG A 52 -1.06 -49.64 7.51
C ARG A 52 -2.16 -50.06 8.47
N GLN A 53 -2.78 -49.11 9.15
CA GLN A 53 -3.91 -49.39 10.04
C GLN A 53 -5.10 -50.00 9.28
N ILE A 54 -5.41 -49.53 8.10
CA ILE A 54 -6.49 -50.07 7.27
C ILE A 54 -6.10 -51.44 6.65
N GLU A 55 -4.84 -51.64 6.25
CA GLU A 55 -4.35 -52.94 5.77
C GLU A 55 -4.44 -54.00 6.88
N ILE A 56 -4.04 -53.67 8.13
CA ILE A 56 -4.20 -54.56 9.28
C ILE A 56 -5.68 -54.85 9.53
N TYR A 57 -6.54 -53.85 9.43
CA TYR A 57 -7.99 -53.98 9.55
C TYR A 57 -8.56 -54.93 8.49
N ALA A 58 -8.16 -54.79 7.23
CA ALA A 58 -8.58 -55.68 6.13
C ALA A 58 -8.11 -57.16 6.35
N SER A 59 -6.82 -57.35 6.68
CA SER A 59 -6.27 -58.70 6.95
C SER A 59 -6.91 -59.35 8.17
N SER A 60 -7.28 -58.56 9.17
CA SER A 60 -7.97 -59.07 10.37
C SER A 60 -9.40 -59.51 10.03
N LEU A 61 -10.10 -58.79 9.14
CA LEU A 61 -11.43 -59.26 8.65
C LEU A 61 -11.36 -60.55 7.86
N GLU A 62 -10.33 -60.72 7.02
CA GLU A 62 -10.08 -61.94 6.27
C GLU A 62 -9.82 -63.14 7.21
N PHE A 63 -8.95 -62.95 8.24
CA PHE A 63 -8.67 -63.98 9.22
C PHE A 63 -9.89 -64.36 10.08
N LEU A 64 -10.71 -63.38 10.47
CA LEU A 64 -11.90 -63.60 11.30
C LEU A 64 -13.02 -64.33 10.54
N ALA A 65 -13.06 -64.18 9.22
CA ALA A 65 -14.02 -64.92 8.40
C ALA A 65 -13.80 -66.41 8.39
N THR A 66 -12.55 -66.88 8.72
CA THR A 66 -12.17 -68.29 8.84
C THR A 66 -12.38 -68.88 10.25
N ALA A 67 -12.59 -68.02 11.31
CA ALA A 67 -12.68 -68.46 12.71
C ALA A 67 -14.13 -68.38 13.23
N SER A 68 -14.85 -69.48 13.29
CA SER A 68 -16.32 -69.56 13.42
C SER A 68 -16.99 -69.20 14.76
N ASP A 69 -16.28 -69.17 15.90
CA ASP A 69 -16.97 -69.06 17.20
C ASP A 69 -16.86 -67.68 17.95
N ASN A 70 -15.91 -66.82 17.59
CA ASN A 70 -15.74 -65.50 18.25
C ASN A 70 -15.72 -64.29 17.31
N PHE A 71 -16.22 -64.45 16.10
CA PHE A 71 -16.21 -63.42 15.04
C PHE A 71 -16.71 -62.06 15.50
N LEU A 72 -17.86 -61.97 16.17
CA LEU A 72 -18.49 -60.71 16.53
C LEU A 72 -17.67 -59.94 17.60
N MET A 73 -17.06 -60.65 18.57
CA MET A 73 -16.31 -60.00 19.65
C MET A 73 -14.98 -59.42 19.14
N ILE A 74 -14.25 -60.17 18.36
CA ILE A 74 -12.95 -59.77 17.79
C ILE A 74 -13.17 -58.69 16.70
N PHE A 75 -14.25 -58.82 15.91
CA PHE A 75 -14.65 -57.82 14.94
C PHE A 75 -14.93 -56.44 15.60
N ASP A 76 -15.68 -56.43 16.71
CA ASP A 76 -15.97 -55.20 17.43
C ASP A 76 -14.72 -54.59 18.04
N GLU A 77 -13.77 -55.39 18.57
CA GLU A 77 -12.51 -54.90 19.12
C GLU A 77 -11.59 -54.31 18.06
N ILE A 78 -11.44 -54.97 16.89
CA ILE A 78 -10.61 -54.47 15.78
C ILE A 78 -11.24 -53.24 15.13
N VAL A 79 -12.56 -53.25 14.92
CA VAL A 79 -13.29 -52.12 14.41
C VAL A 79 -13.25 -50.93 15.35
N SER A 80 -13.34 -51.22 16.68
CA SER A 80 -13.23 -50.22 17.72
C SER A 80 -11.85 -49.56 17.79
N ALA A 81 -10.78 -50.26 17.41
CA ALA A 81 -9.43 -49.72 17.37
C ALA A 81 -9.24 -48.64 16.28
N ASN A 82 -10.08 -48.63 15.25
CA ASN A 82 -10.05 -47.55 14.25
C ASN A 82 -10.84 -46.33 14.75
N HIS A 83 -10.17 -45.37 15.37
CA HIS A 83 -10.78 -44.16 15.91
C HIS A 83 -10.74 -42.94 14.95
N THR A 84 -10.01 -43.00 13.86
CA THR A 84 -9.66 -41.80 13.06
C THR A 84 -10.00 -41.90 11.60
N VAL A 85 -9.77 -43.06 10.96
CA VAL A 85 -9.94 -43.21 9.52
C VAL A 85 -11.40 -43.54 9.16
N PRO A 86 -12.06 -42.72 8.30
CA PRO A 86 -13.40 -43.03 7.82
C PRO A 86 -13.38 -44.27 6.93
N VAL A 87 -14.25 -45.25 7.23
CA VAL A 87 -14.31 -46.53 6.53
C VAL A 87 -15.78 -46.89 6.24
N ILE A 88 -16.00 -47.46 5.07
CA ILE A 88 -17.27 -48.10 4.68
C ILE A 88 -16.97 -49.49 4.16
N LEU A 89 -17.64 -50.49 4.72
CA LEU A 89 -17.63 -51.87 4.24
C LEU A 89 -18.83 -52.13 3.38
N THR A 90 -18.63 -52.70 2.20
CA THR A 90 -19.73 -53.06 1.28
C THR A 90 -19.68 -54.52 0.93
N ASP A 91 -20.81 -55.06 0.48
CA ASP A 91 -20.89 -56.36 -0.16
C ASP A 91 -20.35 -56.32 -1.63
N ILE A 92 -20.41 -57.43 -2.32
CA ILE A 92 -20.03 -57.56 -3.75
C ILE A 92 -20.88 -56.69 -4.69
N SER A 93 -22.09 -56.35 -4.28
CA SER A 93 -22.99 -55.49 -5.05
C SER A 93 -22.70 -53.97 -4.87
N GLY A 94 -21.82 -53.64 -3.90
CA GLY A 94 -21.50 -52.27 -3.51
C GLY A 94 -22.49 -51.69 -2.49
N ALA A 95 -23.39 -52.48 -1.92
CA ALA A 95 -24.29 -52.04 -0.87
C ALA A 95 -23.55 -51.86 0.47
N PRO A 96 -23.71 -50.69 1.17
CA PRO A 96 -23.00 -50.44 2.42
C PRO A 96 -23.60 -51.28 3.57
N GLU A 97 -22.78 -52.13 4.17
CA GLU A 97 -23.14 -52.96 5.33
C GLU A 97 -22.74 -52.35 6.68
N PHE A 98 -21.58 -51.71 6.70
CA PHE A 98 -21.04 -51.09 7.91
C PHE A 98 -20.27 -49.81 7.60
N HIS A 99 -20.25 -48.88 8.53
CA HIS A 99 -19.44 -47.65 8.43
C HIS A 99 -18.85 -47.25 9.78
N ARG A 100 -17.71 -46.55 9.77
CA ARG A 100 -17.06 -46.03 10.93
C ARG A 100 -16.44 -44.65 10.66
N ASN A 101 -16.39 -43.81 11.69
CA ASN A 101 -15.81 -42.46 11.63
C ASN A 101 -16.45 -41.54 10.58
N LEU A 102 -17.75 -41.69 10.37
CA LEU A 102 -18.59 -40.85 9.51
C LEU A 102 -19.70 -40.19 10.33
N PRO A 103 -19.40 -39.10 11.11
CA PRO A 103 -20.35 -38.51 12.05
C PRO A 103 -21.68 -38.04 11.44
N LYS A 104 -21.67 -37.76 10.13
CA LYS A 104 -22.90 -37.39 9.43
C LYS A 104 -23.81 -38.63 9.18
N ALA A 105 -23.21 -39.77 8.85
CA ALA A 105 -23.95 -41.01 8.68
C ALA A 105 -24.57 -41.48 10.01
N ASP A 106 -23.95 -41.21 11.15
CA ASP A 106 -24.46 -41.55 12.49
C ASP A 106 -25.72 -40.80 12.86
N ARG A 107 -25.95 -39.65 12.24
CA ARG A 107 -27.15 -38.78 12.47
C ARG A 107 -28.28 -39.03 11.50
N LEU A 108 -28.04 -39.76 10.43
CA LEU A 108 -29.03 -40.05 9.37
C LEU A 108 -29.64 -41.42 9.59
N MET A 109 -30.89 -41.61 9.15
CA MET A 109 -31.63 -42.87 9.24
C MET A 109 -32.25 -43.24 7.90
N GLY A 110 -32.54 -44.53 7.71
CA GLY A 110 -33.27 -45.02 6.54
C GLY A 110 -32.59 -44.68 5.20
N GLU A 111 -33.42 -44.23 4.26
CA GLU A 111 -33.02 -43.95 2.88
C GLU A 111 -31.98 -42.83 2.76
N GLU A 112 -32.08 -41.77 3.57
CA GLU A 112 -31.12 -40.67 3.59
C GLU A 112 -29.71 -41.13 3.98
N LYS A 113 -29.62 -42.08 4.92
CA LYS A 113 -28.34 -42.66 5.32
C LYS A 113 -27.69 -43.45 4.21
N SER A 114 -28.51 -44.27 3.53
CA SER A 114 -28.07 -45.11 2.40
C SER A 114 -27.57 -44.23 1.24
N GLU A 115 -28.32 -43.20 0.88
CA GLU A 115 -27.92 -42.24 -0.15
C GLU A 115 -26.63 -41.54 0.18
N TYR A 116 -26.47 -41.05 1.44
CA TYR A 116 -25.23 -40.42 1.90
C TYR A 116 -24.04 -41.37 1.84
N LEU A 117 -24.18 -42.63 2.29
CA LEU A 117 -23.10 -43.61 2.26
C LEU A 117 -22.69 -43.94 0.81
N ASN A 118 -23.62 -44.10 -0.11
CA ASN A 118 -23.33 -44.33 -1.53
C ASN A 118 -22.59 -43.16 -2.17
N LEU A 119 -22.93 -41.92 -1.81
CA LEU A 119 -22.22 -40.75 -2.28
C LEU A 119 -20.78 -40.68 -1.70
N GLU A 120 -20.59 -41.08 -0.44
CA GLU A 120 -19.26 -41.13 0.19
C GLU A 120 -18.40 -42.27 -0.39
N ILE A 121 -18.99 -43.43 -0.72
CA ILE A 121 -18.30 -44.54 -1.44
C ILE A 121 -17.75 -44.01 -2.78
N GLY A 122 -18.57 -43.27 -3.54
CA GLY A 122 -18.10 -42.64 -4.78
C GLY A 122 -16.88 -41.75 -4.58
N ARG A 123 -16.90 -40.89 -3.56
CA ARG A 123 -15.76 -40.01 -3.21
C ARG A 123 -14.53 -40.79 -2.75
N MET A 124 -14.72 -41.81 -1.91
CA MET A 124 -13.64 -42.65 -1.43
C MET A 124 -12.95 -43.41 -2.58
N ARG A 125 -13.74 -43.87 -3.55
CA ARG A 125 -13.25 -44.54 -4.76
C ARG A 125 -12.42 -43.61 -5.67
N GLU A 126 -12.75 -42.33 -5.73
CA GLU A 126 -11.95 -41.33 -6.46
C GLU A 126 -10.63 -41.05 -5.78
N GLU A 127 -10.58 -41.13 -4.43
CA GLU A 127 -9.35 -40.87 -3.68
C GLU A 127 -8.41 -42.07 -3.65
N ARG A 128 -8.95 -43.30 -3.52
CA ARG A 128 -8.17 -44.55 -3.38
C ARG A 128 -8.93 -45.76 -3.90
N GLU A 129 -8.19 -46.73 -4.38
CA GLU A 129 -8.76 -48.06 -4.72
C GLU A 129 -9.23 -48.76 -3.44
N PRO A 130 -10.42 -49.41 -3.46
CA PRO A 130 -10.92 -50.17 -2.32
C PRO A 130 -10.02 -51.40 -2.06
N ILE A 131 -9.94 -51.80 -0.81
CA ILE A 131 -9.26 -53.04 -0.44
C ILE A 131 -10.27 -54.18 -0.54
N GLU A 132 -9.95 -55.16 -1.36
CA GLU A 132 -10.75 -56.39 -1.51
C GLU A 132 -10.43 -57.34 -0.36
N VAL A 133 -11.46 -57.81 0.32
CA VAL A 133 -11.37 -58.81 1.40
C VAL A 133 -12.14 -60.06 0.96
N THR A 134 -11.40 -61.14 0.78
CA THR A 134 -11.95 -62.44 0.39
C THR A 134 -12.33 -63.24 1.63
N LEU A 135 -13.58 -63.68 1.74
CA LEU A 135 -14.07 -64.46 2.86
C LEU A 135 -14.01 -65.94 2.48
N THR A 136 -13.22 -66.75 3.25
CA THR A 136 -13.04 -68.19 3.02
C THR A 136 -13.61 -69.01 4.17
N ASP A 137 -14.09 -70.21 3.90
CA ASP A 137 -14.50 -71.20 4.92
C ASP A 137 -13.30 -71.97 5.45
N ASP A 138 -13.50 -72.81 6.49
CA ASP A 138 -12.47 -73.65 7.09
C ASP A 138 -11.86 -74.66 6.09
N ALA A 139 -12.46 -74.92 4.97
CA ALA A 139 -11.97 -75.75 3.88
C ALA A 139 -11.19 -74.98 2.81
N GLY A 140 -11.07 -73.65 2.95
CA GLY A 140 -10.40 -72.76 1.99
C GLY A 140 -11.26 -72.36 0.78
N ASN A 141 -12.59 -72.63 0.76
CA ASN A 141 -13.44 -72.23 -0.31
C ASN A 141 -13.93 -70.78 -0.12
N VAL A 142 -13.88 -69.96 -1.16
CA VAL A 142 -14.39 -68.58 -1.15
C VAL A 142 -15.90 -68.59 -1.12
N TYR A 143 -16.51 -68.06 -0.06
CA TYR A 143 -17.97 -67.94 0.04
C TYR A 143 -18.48 -66.50 -0.11
N GLY A 144 -17.57 -65.49 -0.13
CA GLY A 144 -17.96 -64.12 -0.34
C GLY A 144 -16.76 -63.19 -0.55
N THR A 145 -17.02 -62.03 -1.11
CA THR A 145 -16.04 -60.94 -1.26
C THR A 145 -16.64 -59.65 -0.74
N LYS A 146 -15.90 -58.86 0.03
CA LYS A 146 -16.30 -57.54 0.52
C LYS A 146 -15.29 -56.48 0.11
N PHE A 147 -15.70 -55.25 0.04
CA PHE A 147 -14.82 -54.14 -0.29
C PHE A 147 -14.79 -53.13 0.84
N ILE A 148 -13.56 -52.71 1.22
CA ILE A 148 -13.33 -51.67 2.21
C ILE A 148 -12.97 -50.39 1.48
N TYR A 149 -13.89 -49.41 1.52
CA TYR A 149 -13.66 -48.04 1.06
C TYR A 149 -13.19 -47.21 2.24
N TYR A 150 -12.15 -46.41 2.02
CA TYR A 150 -11.60 -45.53 3.06
C TYR A 150 -11.07 -44.24 2.46
N LYS A 151 -11.00 -43.21 3.27
CA LYS A 151 -10.42 -41.92 2.90
C LYS A 151 -9.54 -41.38 4.02
N ASN A 152 -8.78 -40.33 3.71
CA ASN A 152 -7.93 -39.67 4.70
C ASN A 152 -8.75 -39.21 5.92
N SER A 153 -8.19 -39.35 7.11
CA SER A 153 -8.81 -38.82 8.33
C SER A 153 -8.99 -37.31 8.24
N PHE A 154 -9.87 -36.79 9.06
CA PHE A 154 -10.07 -35.34 9.17
C PHE A 154 -8.78 -34.60 9.52
N LEU A 155 -7.98 -35.18 10.43
CA LEU A 155 -6.69 -34.63 10.84
C LEU A 155 -5.70 -34.57 9.67
N LEU A 156 -5.56 -35.66 8.92
CA LEU A 156 -4.66 -35.71 7.77
C LEU A 156 -5.07 -34.71 6.69
N SER A 157 -6.37 -34.59 6.44
CA SER A 157 -6.91 -33.61 5.49
C SER A 157 -6.62 -32.18 5.93
N GLN A 158 -6.80 -31.83 7.20
CA GLN A 158 -6.45 -30.51 7.73
C GLN A 158 -4.96 -30.22 7.59
N LEU A 159 -4.08 -31.17 7.95
CA LEU A 159 -2.64 -31.01 7.86
C LEU A 159 -2.17 -30.80 6.42
N THR A 160 -2.83 -31.43 5.44
CA THR A 160 -2.53 -31.26 4.02
C THR A 160 -2.78 -29.80 3.54
N TYR A 161 -3.80 -29.13 4.07
CA TYR A 161 -4.09 -27.71 3.73
C TYR A 161 -3.33 -26.69 4.58
N TYR A 162 -2.75 -27.12 5.71
CA TYR A 162 -2.06 -26.23 6.65
C TYR A 162 -0.94 -25.37 6.02
N PRO A 163 -0.04 -25.92 5.15
CA PRO A 163 1.00 -25.12 4.50
C PRO A 163 0.46 -23.97 3.66
N TYR A 164 -0.65 -24.16 2.97
CA TYR A 164 -1.27 -23.13 2.14
C TYR A 164 -1.84 -21.98 2.97
N ILE A 165 -2.49 -22.31 4.11
CA ILE A 165 -2.99 -21.33 5.07
C ILE A 165 -1.83 -20.55 5.66
N GLN A 166 -0.77 -21.23 6.09
CA GLN A 166 0.43 -20.62 6.65
C GLN A 166 1.10 -19.66 5.66
N LEU A 167 1.30 -20.06 4.41
CA LEU A 167 1.86 -19.20 3.37
C LEU A 167 1.01 -17.97 3.12
N SER A 168 -0.32 -18.11 3.11
CA SER A 168 -1.25 -16.99 2.93
C SER A 168 -1.13 -15.97 4.06
N ILE A 169 -1.02 -16.43 5.31
CA ILE A 169 -0.84 -15.57 6.49
C ILE A 169 0.51 -14.84 6.42
N ILE A 170 1.59 -15.54 6.07
CA ILE A 170 2.94 -14.95 5.94
C ILE A 170 2.96 -13.89 4.83
N ALA A 171 2.35 -14.19 3.67
CA ALA A 171 2.25 -13.25 2.56
C ALA A 171 1.47 -11.98 2.96
N LEU A 172 0.33 -12.15 3.63
CA LEU A 172 -0.48 -11.05 4.14
C LEU A 172 0.31 -10.17 5.13
N PHE A 173 1.01 -10.80 6.07
CA PHE A 173 1.86 -10.09 7.04
C PHE A 173 3.00 -9.33 6.34
N GLY A 174 3.61 -9.93 5.32
CA GLY A 174 4.63 -9.28 4.49
C GLY A 174 4.12 -8.02 3.79
N VAL A 175 2.92 -8.10 3.19
CA VAL A 175 2.28 -6.95 2.54
C VAL A 175 1.99 -5.83 3.54
N ILE A 176 1.39 -6.17 4.70
CA ILE A 176 1.09 -5.19 5.75
C ILE A 176 2.36 -4.50 6.23
N THR A 177 3.41 -5.27 6.51
CA THR A 177 4.72 -4.75 6.95
C THR A 177 5.32 -3.81 5.89
N PHE A 178 5.26 -4.19 4.61
CA PHE A 178 5.74 -3.36 3.51
C PHE A 178 4.99 -2.02 3.43
N LEU A 179 3.67 -2.04 3.56
CA LEU A 179 2.83 -0.83 3.55
C LEU A 179 3.16 0.10 4.73
N ILE A 180 3.28 -0.47 5.94
CA ILE A 180 3.62 0.29 7.16
C ILE A 180 5.01 0.92 7.02
N LEU A 181 6.01 0.17 6.57
CA LEU A 181 7.37 0.69 6.40
C LEU A 181 7.44 1.82 5.36
N ASN A 182 6.69 1.71 4.26
CA ASN A 182 6.62 2.77 3.27
C ASN A 182 5.91 4.02 3.80
N TYR A 183 4.84 3.84 4.58
CA TYR A 183 4.14 4.93 5.25
C TYR A 183 5.05 5.66 6.24
N LEU A 184 5.73 4.92 7.13
CA LEU A 184 6.65 5.49 8.11
C LEU A 184 7.79 6.29 7.46
N ARG A 185 8.38 5.77 6.37
CA ARG A 185 9.41 6.51 5.61
C ARG A 185 8.89 7.83 5.06
N LYS A 186 7.67 7.83 4.56
CA LYS A 186 7.05 9.05 4.02
C LYS A 186 6.86 10.08 5.14
N VAL A 187 6.34 9.66 6.28
CA VAL A 187 6.15 10.51 7.47
C VAL A 187 7.49 11.07 7.96
N GLU A 188 8.53 10.25 8.07
CA GLU A 188 9.87 10.68 8.49
C GLU A 188 10.43 11.75 7.53
N GLN A 189 10.35 11.53 6.22
CA GLN A 189 10.77 12.52 5.23
C GLN A 189 10.02 13.83 5.36
N ASP A 190 8.71 13.77 5.61
CA ASP A 190 7.88 14.95 5.79
C ASP A 190 8.28 15.73 7.06
N HIS A 191 8.57 15.07 8.16
CA HIS A 191 9.02 15.71 9.40
C HIS A 191 10.39 16.40 9.25
N VAL A 192 11.34 15.76 8.58
CA VAL A 192 12.66 16.36 8.31
C VAL A 192 12.51 17.65 7.50
N TRP A 193 11.66 17.66 6.49
CA TRP A 193 11.40 18.85 5.67
C TRP A 193 10.76 20.00 6.46
N VAL A 194 9.77 19.70 7.31
CA VAL A 194 9.12 20.69 8.17
C VAL A 194 10.12 21.28 9.15
N GLY A 195 10.91 20.41 9.80
CA GLY A 195 11.95 20.85 10.73
C GLY A 195 13.00 21.75 10.08
N LEU A 196 13.49 21.34 8.89
CA LEU A 196 14.47 22.13 8.14
C LEU A 196 13.90 23.47 7.70
N ALA A 197 12.66 23.51 7.20
CA ALA A 197 12.02 24.77 6.79
C ALA A 197 11.85 25.71 7.96
N LYS A 198 11.38 25.24 9.11
CA LYS A 198 11.20 26.03 10.33
C LYS A 198 12.53 26.58 10.85
N GLU A 199 13.56 25.74 10.90
CA GLU A 199 14.89 26.14 11.35
C GLU A 199 15.50 27.18 10.39
N THR A 200 15.39 26.94 9.06
CA THR A 200 15.88 27.89 8.06
C THR A 200 15.19 29.25 8.19
N ALA A 201 13.86 29.27 8.38
CA ALA A 201 13.11 30.51 8.58
C ALA A 201 13.58 31.24 9.84
N HIS A 202 13.80 30.53 10.93
CA HIS A 202 14.28 31.12 12.19
C HIS A 202 15.69 31.69 12.05
N GLN A 203 16.62 30.93 11.46
CA GLN A 203 17.99 31.33 11.25
C GLN A 203 18.14 32.51 10.26
N LEU A 204 17.25 32.63 9.27
CA LEU A 204 17.20 33.74 8.34
C LEU A 204 16.48 34.98 8.94
N GLY A 205 15.48 34.77 9.77
CA GLY A 205 14.67 35.84 10.35
C GLY A 205 15.48 36.80 11.24
N THR A 206 16.45 36.27 12.02
CA THR A 206 17.28 37.07 12.90
C THR A 206 18.19 38.07 12.14
N PRO A 207 19.03 37.66 11.17
CA PRO A 207 19.86 38.62 10.40
C PRO A 207 19.01 39.52 9.54
N LEU A 208 17.83 39.06 9.05
CA LEU A 208 16.92 39.88 8.28
C LEU A 208 16.34 41.04 9.10
N SER A 209 15.91 40.77 10.33
CA SER A 209 15.44 41.82 11.24
C SER A 209 16.53 42.86 11.50
N SER A 210 17.80 42.43 11.63
CA SER A 210 18.94 43.34 11.76
C SER A 210 19.13 44.18 10.49
N LEU A 211 19.05 43.60 9.29
CA LEU A 211 19.17 44.32 8.03
C LEU A 211 18.05 45.37 7.87
N MET A 212 16.84 45.04 8.27
CA MET A 212 15.70 46.00 8.27
C MET A 212 15.97 47.16 9.20
N ALA A 213 16.47 46.90 10.41
CA ALA A 213 16.82 47.96 11.36
C ALA A 213 17.96 48.84 10.84
N TRP A 214 18.96 48.25 10.21
CA TRP A 214 20.04 49.03 9.58
C TRP A 214 19.55 49.84 8.39
N SER A 215 18.64 49.32 7.58
CA SER A 215 18.04 50.06 6.46
C SER A 215 17.32 51.29 6.96
N GLU A 216 16.51 51.19 8.01
CA GLU A 216 15.79 52.30 8.60
C GLU A 216 16.75 53.33 9.19
N TYR A 217 17.80 52.90 9.93
CA TYR A 217 18.81 53.76 10.46
C TYR A 217 19.56 54.55 9.36
N PHE A 218 19.93 53.91 8.25
CA PHE A 218 20.62 54.56 7.15
C PHE A 218 19.74 55.58 6.39
N LYS A 219 18.43 55.35 6.32
CA LYS A 219 17.51 56.33 5.73
C LYS A 219 17.47 57.64 6.50
N ASP A 220 17.56 57.53 7.83
CA ASP A 220 17.61 58.69 8.69
C ASP A 220 18.99 59.39 8.63
N LEU A 221 20.08 58.66 8.51
CA LEU A 221 21.41 59.18 8.51
C LEU A 221 21.89 59.74 7.16
N TYR A 222 21.39 59.17 6.04
CA TYR A 222 21.80 59.52 4.69
C TYR A 222 20.60 59.81 3.77
N PRO A 223 19.79 60.83 4.01
CA PRO A 223 18.58 61.12 3.25
C PRO A 223 18.85 61.43 1.76
N GLU A 224 20.07 61.84 1.42
CA GLU A 224 20.53 62.10 0.05
C GLU A 224 20.71 60.81 -0.78
N GLN A 225 20.90 59.64 -0.13
CA GLN A 225 21.07 58.36 -0.80
C GLN A 225 19.76 57.56 -0.96
N LYS A 226 18.65 58.25 -1.02
CA LYS A 226 17.30 57.67 -1.01
C LYS A 226 17.08 56.60 -2.10
N GLU A 227 17.60 56.78 -3.31
CA GLU A 227 17.45 55.79 -4.40
C GLU A 227 18.18 54.48 -4.09
N ALA A 228 19.42 54.54 -3.60
CA ALA A 228 20.18 53.36 -3.25
C ALA A 228 19.54 52.57 -2.09
N LEU A 229 19.04 53.30 -1.08
CA LEU A 229 18.35 52.70 0.07
C LEU A 229 17.00 52.07 -0.32
N LEU A 230 16.28 52.64 -1.29
CA LEU A 230 15.06 52.05 -1.82
C LEU A 230 15.35 50.72 -2.56
N GLU A 231 16.45 50.60 -3.30
CA GLU A 231 16.82 49.33 -3.91
C GLU A 231 17.25 48.30 -2.87
N PHE A 232 17.98 48.74 -1.83
CA PHE A 232 18.34 47.87 -0.71
C PHE A 232 17.10 47.34 0.04
N ASP A 233 16.12 48.16 0.32
CA ASP A 233 14.84 47.79 0.90
C ASP A 233 14.13 46.70 0.07
N LYS A 234 14.07 46.88 -1.25
CA LYS A 234 13.49 45.89 -2.14
C LYS A 234 14.13 44.52 -2.01
N ASP A 235 15.43 44.48 -1.82
CA ASP A 235 16.15 43.20 -1.62
C ASP A 235 15.91 42.61 -0.23
N VAL A 236 15.85 43.45 0.82
CA VAL A 236 15.47 43.04 2.18
C VAL A 236 14.03 42.50 2.21
N ASP A 237 13.09 43.20 1.57
CA ASP A 237 11.70 42.73 1.45
C ASP A 237 11.60 41.38 0.70
N ARG A 238 12.44 41.18 -0.32
CA ARG A 238 12.51 39.86 -1.00
C ARG A 238 12.96 38.75 -0.06
N LEU A 239 13.98 39.01 0.78
CA LEU A 239 14.43 38.06 1.77
C LEU A 239 13.35 37.78 2.82
N LYS A 240 12.61 38.81 3.22
CA LYS A 240 11.45 38.69 4.13
C LYS A 240 10.40 37.76 3.56
N VAL A 241 9.97 37.98 2.31
CA VAL A 241 8.99 37.11 1.64
C VAL A 241 9.48 35.65 1.57
N ILE A 242 10.75 35.43 1.31
CA ILE A 242 11.32 34.06 1.28
C ILE A 242 11.27 33.43 2.69
N THR A 243 11.67 34.17 3.71
CA THR A 243 11.68 33.72 5.11
C THR A 243 10.26 33.41 5.60
N ASP A 244 9.28 34.25 5.30
CA ASP A 244 7.87 34.05 5.65
C ASP A 244 7.28 32.82 4.95
N ARG A 245 7.68 32.55 3.71
CA ARG A 245 7.30 31.34 2.97
C ARG A 245 7.84 30.07 3.64
N PHE A 246 9.11 30.07 4.06
CA PHE A 246 9.69 28.93 4.79
C PHE A 246 9.05 28.77 6.17
N SER A 247 8.74 29.85 6.88
CA SER A 247 8.01 29.82 8.14
C SER A 247 6.62 29.20 8.00
N SER A 248 5.91 29.54 6.91
CA SER A 248 4.57 29.02 6.61
C SER A 248 4.57 27.51 6.29
N ILE A 249 5.68 26.94 5.81
CA ILE A 249 5.84 25.49 5.62
C ILE A 249 5.97 24.75 6.97
N GLY A 250 6.54 25.42 7.98
CA GLY A 250 6.76 24.85 9.31
C GLY A 250 5.55 24.92 10.25
N SER A 251 4.46 25.59 9.84
CA SER A 251 3.22 25.75 10.60
C SER A 251 2.04 25.14 9.83
N GLU A 252 0.94 24.83 10.51
CA GLU A 252 -0.32 24.49 9.84
C GLU A 252 -0.92 25.76 9.23
N PRO A 253 -0.93 25.89 7.89
CA PRO A 253 -1.45 27.11 7.26
C PRO A 253 -2.97 27.16 7.38
N GLN A 254 -3.49 28.28 7.87
CA GLN A 254 -4.93 28.53 7.90
C GLN A 254 -5.41 28.84 6.49
N LEU A 255 -6.37 28.04 6.00
CA LEU A 255 -7.02 28.27 4.71
C LEU A 255 -8.21 29.22 4.89
N ALA A 256 -8.27 30.26 4.07
CA ALA A 256 -9.39 31.16 3.99
C ALA A 256 -9.94 31.22 2.55
N LYS A 257 -11.15 31.68 2.39
CA LYS A 257 -11.77 31.87 1.07
C LYS A 257 -11.19 33.11 0.41
N PHE A 258 -10.65 32.95 -0.78
CA PHE A 258 -10.15 34.03 -1.63
C PHE A 258 -10.64 33.83 -3.05
N ASN A 259 -10.85 34.94 -3.77
CA ASN A 259 -11.03 34.89 -5.22
C ASN A 259 -9.70 34.48 -5.85
N ILE A 260 -9.69 33.28 -6.46
CA ILE A 260 -8.47 32.69 -6.99
C ILE A 260 -8.00 33.38 -8.27
N VAL A 261 -8.92 33.98 -9.02
CA VAL A 261 -8.60 34.70 -10.26
C VAL A 261 -7.88 35.98 -9.93
N ASP A 262 -8.37 36.76 -8.96
CA ASP A 262 -7.73 37.99 -8.50
C ASP A 262 -6.33 37.74 -7.94
N THR A 263 -6.18 36.66 -7.14
CA THR A 263 -4.88 36.23 -6.63
C THR A 263 -3.91 35.88 -7.76
N ILE A 264 -4.38 35.21 -8.80
CA ILE A 264 -3.54 34.85 -9.96
C ILE A 264 -3.17 36.09 -10.78
N ASP A 265 -4.10 37.05 -10.97
CA ASP A 265 -3.82 38.28 -11.68
C ASP A 265 -2.75 39.14 -11.00
N GLU A 266 -2.79 39.28 -9.67
CA GLU A 266 -1.76 39.96 -8.89
C GLU A 266 -0.38 39.32 -9.13
N ILE A 267 -0.31 37.97 -9.13
CA ILE A 267 0.92 37.24 -9.38
C ILE A 267 1.42 37.46 -10.81
N VAL A 268 0.54 37.43 -11.79
CA VAL A 268 0.88 37.64 -13.20
C VAL A 268 1.42 39.06 -13.41
N ILE A 269 0.78 40.09 -12.86
CA ILE A 269 1.25 41.51 -12.91
C ILE A 269 2.66 41.61 -12.29
N TYR A 270 2.87 40.96 -11.17
CA TYR A 270 4.18 40.91 -10.52
C TYR A 270 5.27 40.22 -11.37
N LEU A 271 4.92 39.08 -11.99
CA LEU A 271 5.84 38.31 -12.80
C LEU A 271 6.17 38.95 -14.14
N GLN A 272 5.21 39.64 -14.77
CA GLN A 272 5.43 40.38 -16.03
C GLN A 272 6.54 41.44 -15.91
N LYS A 273 6.68 42.07 -14.74
CA LYS A 273 7.76 43.03 -14.46
C LYS A 273 9.14 42.41 -14.26
N ARG A 274 9.21 41.09 -14.04
CA ARG A 274 10.44 40.36 -13.63
C ARG A 274 10.90 39.31 -14.60
N LEU A 275 10.00 38.80 -15.42
CA LEU A 275 10.35 37.87 -16.47
C LEU A 275 10.71 38.64 -17.76
N SER A 276 11.28 37.91 -18.71
CA SER A 276 11.61 38.48 -20.01
C SER A 276 10.37 39.15 -20.67
N THR A 277 10.51 40.32 -21.21
CA THR A 277 9.47 41.04 -21.98
C THR A 277 9.00 40.26 -23.22
N LYS A 278 9.75 39.23 -23.64
CA LYS A 278 9.41 38.31 -24.73
C LYS A 278 8.47 37.19 -24.31
N ILE A 279 8.08 37.13 -23.02
CA ILE A 279 7.12 36.16 -22.51
C ILE A 279 5.77 36.87 -22.35
N GLN A 280 4.75 36.39 -23.07
CA GLN A 280 3.40 36.84 -22.92
C GLN A 280 2.66 36.00 -21.89
N MET A 281 2.00 36.66 -20.92
CA MET A 281 1.21 35.97 -19.90
C MET A 281 -0.26 36.38 -20.03
N THR A 282 -1.17 35.41 -20.02
CA THR A 282 -2.61 35.65 -20.12
C THR A 282 -3.36 34.82 -19.08
N VAL A 283 -4.45 35.37 -18.54
CA VAL A 283 -5.32 34.69 -17.58
C VAL A 283 -6.74 34.62 -18.15
N SER A 284 -7.35 33.47 -18.05
CA SER A 284 -8.75 33.23 -18.41
C SER A 284 -9.49 32.52 -17.29
N ALA A 285 -10.79 32.78 -17.13
CA ALA A 285 -11.63 32.13 -16.14
C ALA A 285 -12.98 31.77 -16.75
N PHE A 286 -13.50 30.58 -16.41
CA PHE A 286 -14.80 30.11 -16.87
C PHE A 286 -15.55 29.41 -15.73
N PRO A 287 -16.84 29.65 -15.50
CA PRO A 287 -17.78 30.47 -16.34
C PRO A 287 -17.69 31.98 -16.12
N GLY A 288 -16.90 32.46 -15.20
CA GLY A 288 -16.72 33.87 -14.87
C GLY A 288 -15.50 34.07 -13.96
N ARG A 289 -15.24 35.32 -13.57
CA ARG A 289 -14.08 35.68 -12.75
C ARG A 289 -14.31 35.53 -11.24
N ASP A 290 -15.55 35.34 -10.80
CA ASP A 290 -15.90 35.16 -9.40
C ASP A 290 -15.81 33.66 -9.03
N ILE A 291 -14.57 33.20 -8.76
CA ILE A 291 -14.26 31.82 -8.39
C ILE A 291 -13.51 31.86 -7.07
N GLU A 292 -14.19 31.50 -5.98
CA GLU A 292 -13.60 31.41 -4.65
C GLU A 292 -13.05 30.02 -4.39
N ALA A 293 -11.87 29.97 -3.76
CA ALA A 293 -11.26 28.72 -3.25
C ALA A 293 -10.76 28.93 -1.82
N ARG A 294 -10.72 27.84 -1.05
CA ARG A 294 -10.08 27.84 0.26
C ARG A 294 -8.57 27.66 0.10
N ILE A 295 -7.83 28.76 0.20
CA ILE A 295 -6.38 28.78 0.00
C ILE A 295 -5.67 29.55 1.11
N HIS A 296 -4.39 29.24 1.29
CA HIS A 296 -3.44 30.12 1.95
C HIS A 296 -2.76 30.97 0.87
N GLN A 297 -3.14 32.23 0.77
CA GLN A 297 -2.80 33.10 -0.36
C GLN A 297 -1.31 33.13 -0.70
N SER A 298 -0.43 33.32 0.28
CA SER A 298 1.02 33.43 0.01
C SER A 298 1.65 32.10 -0.45
N LEU A 299 1.20 30.94 0.07
CA LEU A 299 1.68 29.63 -0.36
C LEU A 299 1.14 29.28 -1.75
N PHE A 300 -0.12 29.57 -2.03
CA PHE A 300 -0.69 29.39 -3.36
C PHE A 300 0.00 30.28 -4.40
N ALA A 301 0.23 31.54 -4.07
CA ALA A 301 0.99 32.47 -4.90
C ALA A 301 2.38 31.90 -5.22
N TRP A 302 3.04 31.32 -4.25
CA TRP A 302 4.36 30.69 -4.47
C TRP A 302 4.28 29.50 -5.44
N VAL A 303 3.23 28.68 -5.39
CA VAL A 303 3.04 27.58 -6.35
C VAL A 303 2.92 28.12 -7.77
N ILE A 304 2.06 29.13 -8.00
CA ILE A 304 1.86 29.73 -9.32
C ILE A 304 3.16 30.38 -9.82
N GLU A 305 3.84 31.15 -8.96
CA GLU A 305 5.14 31.77 -9.27
C GLU A 305 6.16 30.72 -9.71
N ASN A 306 6.24 29.59 -9.01
CA ASN A 306 7.18 28.52 -9.29
C ASN A 306 6.86 27.81 -10.62
N LEU A 307 5.58 27.56 -10.92
CA LEU A 307 5.16 27.00 -12.20
C LEU A 307 5.48 27.96 -13.36
N CYS A 308 5.21 29.25 -13.20
CA CYS A 308 5.50 30.28 -14.23
C CYS A 308 7.01 30.45 -14.45
N LYS A 309 7.82 30.45 -13.41
CA LYS A 309 9.29 30.47 -13.52
C LYS A 309 9.83 29.22 -14.23
N ASN A 310 9.27 28.05 -13.93
CA ASN A 310 9.65 26.82 -14.63
C ASN A 310 9.24 26.84 -16.11
N ALA A 311 8.08 27.44 -16.42
CA ALA A 311 7.62 27.65 -17.78
C ALA A 311 8.56 28.60 -18.55
N ALA A 312 8.92 29.75 -17.95
CA ALA A 312 9.86 30.72 -18.53
C ALA A 312 11.23 30.11 -18.84
N ASP A 313 11.76 29.29 -17.93
CA ASP A 313 13.01 28.55 -18.12
C ASP A 313 12.90 27.50 -19.24
N ALA A 314 11.74 26.84 -19.34
CA ALA A 314 11.50 25.84 -20.41
C ALA A 314 11.35 26.46 -21.79
N MET A 315 11.02 27.76 -21.85
CA MET A 315 10.89 28.57 -23.07
C MET A 315 12.15 29.40 -23.39
N GLU A 316 13.20 29.28 -22.57
CA GLU A 316 14.45 30.05 -22.73
C GLU A 316 14.19 31.57 -22.81
N GLY A 317 13.19 32.04 -22.08
CA GLY A 317 12.82 33.45 -21.97
C GLY A 317 11.97 34.00 -23.13
N LYS A 318 11.47 33.19 -24.07
CA LYS A 318 10.59 33.65 -25.17
C LYS A 318 9.44 32.66 -25.40
N GLY A 319 8.18 33.13 -25.33
CA GLY A 319 7.01 32.27 -25.55
C GLY A 319 5.77 32.82 -24.88
N SER A 320 4.82 31.94 -24.57
CA SER A 320 3.58 32.32 -23.88
C SER A 320 3.27 31.38 -22.71
N ILE A 321 2.73 31.95 -21.64
CA ILE A 321 2.16 31.28 -20.48
C ILE A 321 0.68 31.63 -20.44
N HIS A 322 -0.18 30.63 -20.49
CA HIS A 322 -1.62 30.80 -20.33
C HIS A 322 -2.09 30.10 -19.06
N ILE A 323 -2.73 30.90 -18.15
CA ILE A 323 -3.30 30.36 -16.91
C ILE A 323 -4.82 30.36 -17.08
N SER A 324 -5.46 29.20 -16.95
CA SER A 324 -6.91 29.09 -17.01
C SER A 324 -7.50 28.56 -15.73
N VAL A 325 -8.49 29.23 -15.19
CA VAL A 325 -9.24 28.84 -13.99
C VAL A 325 -10.61 28.35 -14.41
N LEU A 326 -10.96 27.13 -14.00
CA LEU A 326 -12.17 26.44 -14.44
C LEU A 326 -12.90 25.85 -13.22
N ARG A 327 -14.23 26.02 -13.15
CA ARG A 327 -15.03 25.20 -12.23
C ARG A 327 -15.11 23.78 -12.77
N ALA A 328 -14.61 22.82 -12.01
CA ALA A 328 -14.68 21.38 -12.30
C ALA A 328 -15.91 20.75 -11.62
N ASN A 329 -16.20 19.50 -11.95
CA ASN A 329 -17.27 18.74 -11.30
C ASN A 329 -17.02 18.60 -9.79
N GLU A 330 -18.08 18.38 -9.01
CA GLU A 330 -18.04 18.16 -7.56
C GLU A 330 -17.54 19.38 -6.75
N GLY A 331 -17.79 20.63 -7.24
CA GLY A 331 -17.39 21.84 -6.52
C GLY A 331 -15.88 22.12 -6.50
N ARG A 332 -15.09 21.34 -7.24
CA ARG A 332 -13.64 21.56 -7.36
C ARG A 332 -13.31 22.67 -8.35
N ILE A 333 -12.17 23.30 -8.12
CA ILE A 333 -11.61 24.30 -9.01
C ILE A 333 -10.35 23.75 -9.66
N ALA A 334 -10.26 23.87 -10.98
CA ALA A 334 -9.10 23.48 -11.75
C ALA A 334 -8.33 24.72 -12.22
N VAL A 335 -7.02 24.78 -11.93
CA VAL A 335 -6.13 25.80 -12.45
C VAL A 335 -5.12 25.13 -13.37
N ASP A 336 -5.15 25.49 -14.65
CA ASP A 336 -4.19 25.02 -15.66
C ASP A 336 -3.15 26.11 -15.93
N VAL A 337 -1.87 25.75 -15.80
CA VAL A 337 -0.74 26.60 -16.21
C VAL A 337 -0.10 25.95 -17.42
N LYS A 338 -0.30 26.56 -18.60
CA LYS A 338 0.17 26.08 -19.90
C LYS A 338 1.31 26.94 -20.39
N ASP A 339 2.41 26.33 -20.78
CA ASP A 339 3.54 26.97 -21.46
C ASP A 339 3.71 26.46 -22.88
N THR A 340 4.51 27.18 -23.69
CA THR A 340 4.92 26.82 -25.04
C THR A 340 6.40 26.39 -25.13
N GLY A 341 6.93 25.87 -24.03
CA GLY A 341 8.34 25.50 -23.90
C GLY A 341 8.69 24.14 -24.54
N LYS A 342 9.88 23.64 -24.19
CA LYS A 342 10.45 22.39 -24.73
C LYS A 342 9.69 21.13 -24.38
N GLY A 343 8.75 21.17 -23.46
CA GLY A 343 7.98 20.02 -23.02
C GLY A 343 8.78 19.04 -22.15
N ILE A 344 8.09 18.02 -21.64
CA ILE A 344 8.64 16.97 -20.77
C ILE A 344 8.41 15.61 -21.42
N PRO A 345 9.46 14.81 -21.65
CA PRO A 345 9.31 13.44 -22.17
C PRO A 345 8.43 12.57 -21.25
N LYS A 346 7.54 11.74 -21.81
CA LYS A 346 6.60 10.90 -21.06
C LYS A 346 7.25 10.11 -19.92
N LYS A 347 8.43 9.52 -20.18
CA LYS A 347 9.20 8.74 -19.19
C LYS A 347 9.66 9.58 -17.97
N LYS A 348 9.78 10.90 -18.12
CA LYS A 348 10.25 11.81 -17.08
C LYS A 348 9.13 12.46 -16.28
N ILE A 349 7.88 12.43 -16.75
CA ILE A 349 6.71 13.05 -16.10
C ILE A 349 6.53 12.53 -14.65
N VAL A 350 6.71 11.24 -14.43
CA VAL A 350 6.57 10.61 -13.09
C VAL A 350 7.62 11.14 -12.09
N ASN A 351 8.76 11.61 -12.61
CA ASN A 351 9.89 12.02 -11.77
C ASN A 351 9.96 13.52 -11.49
N VAL A 352 9.21 14.37 -12.23
CA VAL A 352 9.36 15.84 -12.13
C VAL A 352 9.01 16.40 -10.75
N PHE A 353 8.21 15.68 -9.96
CA PHE A 353 7.86 16.04 -8.59
C PHE A 353 8.75 15.40 -7.53
N ARG A 354 9.76 14.60 -7.91
CA ARG A 354 10.68 13.97 -6.93
C ARG A 354 11.66 15.01 -6.40
N PRO A 355 11.96 15.01 -5.09
CA PRO A 355 12.95 15.90 -4.50
C PRO A 355 14.31 15.77 -5.19
N GLY A 356 14.94 16.94 -5.49
CA GLY A 356 16.25 16.98 -6.14
C GLY A 356 16.23 16.70 -7.66
N TYR A 357 15.07 16.41 -8.26
CA TYR A 357 15.00 16.21 -9.69
C TYR A 357 15.07 17.55 -10.42
N THR A 358 16.12 17.73 -11.21
CA THR A 358 16.31 18.91 -12.05
C THR A 358 17.04 18.59 -13.34
N THR A 359 16.68 19.27 -14.41
CA THR A 359 17.40 19.27 -15.69
C THR A 359 18.21 20.56 -15.87
N LYS A 360 18.17 21.46 -14.89
CA LYS A 360 18.86 22.77 -14.93
C LYS A 360 20.29 22.64 -14.39
N LYS A 361 21.24 23.38 -14.97
CA LYS A 361 22.62 23.49 -14.45
C LYS A 361 22.68 24.17 -13.08
N ARG A 362 21.73 25.08 -12.78
CA ARG A 362 21.58 25.77 -11.51
C ARG A 362 20.16 25.56 -10.98
N GLY A 363 20.05 25.16 -9.73
CA GLY A 363 18.77 24.92 -9.05
C GLY A 363 18.76 23.58 -8.33
N TRP A 364 18.14 23.55 -7.17
CA TRP A 364 18.14 22.42 -6.23
C TRP A 364 17.09 21.34 -6.59
N GLY A 365 16.29 21.54 -7.64
CA GLY A 365 15.22 20.60 -8.00
C GLY A 365 14.09 20.49 -6.98
N LEU A 366 13.90 21.52 -6.15
CA LEU A 366 12.93 21.51 -5.05
C LEU A 366 11.61 22.19 -5.39
N GLY A 367 11.58 23.01 -6.43
CA GLY A 367 10.41 23.88 -6.72
C GLY A 367 9.12 23.09 -6.97
N LEU A 368 9.12 22.11 -7.87
CA LEU A 368 7.93 21.30 -8.15
C LEU A 368 7.57 20.36 -6.99
N THR A 369 8.55 19.86 -6.27
CA THR A 369 8.33 19.06 -5.06
C THR A 369 7.61 19.87 -4.01
N LEU A 370 8.04 21.12 -3.79
CA LEU A 370 7.43 22.05 -2.86
C LEU A 370 6.02 22.47 -3.32
N ALA A 371 5.84 22.76 -4.61
CA ALA A 371 4.53 23.05 -5.18
C ALA A 371 3.55 21.88 -4.95
N LYS A 372 4.01 20.65 -5.14
CA LYS A 372 3.21 19.45 -4.88
C LYS A 372 2.84 19.34 -3.40
N ARG A 373 3.78 19.56 -2.50
CA ARG A 373 3.55 19.54 -1.06
C ARG A 373 2.54 20.58 -0.63
N ILE A 374 2.70 21.84 -1.09
CA ILE A 374 1.79 22.94 -0.78
C ILE A 374 0.36 22.60 -1.22
N ILE A 375 0.18 22.10 -2.42
CA ILE A 375 -1.15 21.79 -2.95
C ILE A 375 -1.73 20.53 -2.28
N GLU A 376 -0.97 19.44 -2.17
CA GLU A 376 -1.52 18.17 -1.71
C GLU A 376 -1.65 18.09 -0.18
N GLN A 377 -0.69 18.64 0.58
CA GLN A 377 -0.71 18.53 2.05
C GLN A 377 -1.42 19.71 2.72
N TYR A 378 -1.19 20.95 2.25
CA TYR A 378 -1.75 22.13 2.90
C TYR A 378 -3.09 22.57 2.34
N HIS A 379 -3.32 22.39 1.03
CA HIS A 379 -4.60 22.75 0.39
C HIS A 379 -5.51 21.55 0.14
N GLN A 380 -5.08 20.31 0.49
CA GLN A 380 -5.85 19.08 0.25
C GLN A 380 -6.29 18.93 -1.20
N GLY A 381 -5.50 19.52 -2.11
CA GLY A 381 -5.72 19.51 -3.54
C GLY A 381 -4.91 18.44 -4.25
N LYS A 382 -4.74 18.59 -5.57
CA LYS A 382 -3.91 17.71 -6.39
C LYS A 382 -3.19 18.51 -7.46
N ILE A 383 -1.89 18.23 -7.70
CA ILE A 383 -1.12 18.82 -8.79
C ILE A 383 -0.46 17.74 -9.62
N PHE A 384 -0.53 17.88 -10.96
CA PHE A 384 0.06 16.92 -11.89
C PHE A 384 0.28 17.55 -13.28
N VAL A 385 1.05 16.85 -14.12
CA VAL A 385 1.19 17.22 -15.54
C VAL A 385 -0.02 16.67 -16.30
N LYS A 386 -0.90 17.58 -16.76
CA LYS A 386 -2.09 17.21 -17.53
C LYS A 386 -1.73 16.78 -18.95
N HIS A 387 -0.85 17.51 -19.58
CA HIS A 387 -0.37 17.27 -20.94
C HIS A 387 1.04 17.81 -21.10
N SER A 388 1.89 17.09 -21.81
CA SER A 388 3.19 17.60 -22.24
C SER A 388 3.64 16.91 -23.50
N GLU A 389 4.10 17.71 -24.44
CA GLU A 389 4.61 17.25 -25.74
C GLU A 389 5.93 17.98 -26.05
N ILE A 390 6.91 17.23 -26.54
CA ILE A 390 8.25 17.76 -26.83
C ILE A 390 8.12 18.87 -27.88
N ASN A 391 8.73 20.02 -27.60
CA ASN A 391 8.73 21.25 -28.40
C ASN A 391 7.35 21.91 -28.62
N LYS A 392 6.32 21.49 -27.89
CA LYS A 392 4.99 22.12 -27.93
C LYS A 392 4.56 22.70 -26.58
N GLY A 393 5.27 22.31 -25.50
CA GLY A 393 5.03 22.83 -24.18
C GLY A 393 4.43 21.83 -23.18
N THR A 394 4.11 22.36 -21.99
CA THR A 394 3.58 21.58 -20.87
C THR A 394 2.36 22.29 -20.29
N THR A 395 1.39 21.52 -19.81
CA THR A 395 0.27 21.99 -19.00
C THR A 395 0.30 21.32 -17.66
N PHE A 396 0.53 22.08 -16.60
CA PHE A 396 0.34 21.63 -15.23
C PHE A 396 -1.10 21.92 -14.81
N ARG A 397 -1.74 20.98 -14.12
CA ARG A 397 -3.08 21.15 -13.56
C ARG A 397 -3.03 21.05 -12.04
N ILE A 398 -3.70 22.00 -11.40
CA ILE A 398 -3.97 22.02 -9.97
C ILE A 398 -5.47 21.85 -9.77
N TYR A 399 -5.88 20.95 -8.87
CA TYR A 399 -7.24 20.89 -8.34
C TYR A 399 -7.24 21.42 -6.91
N LEU A 400 -8.22 22.28 -6.60
CA LEU A 400 -8.50 22.80 -5.27
C LEU A 400 -9.96 22.53 -4.90
N ASN A 401 -10.24 22.51 -3.61
CA ASN A 401 -11.60 22.47 -3.09
C ASN A 401 -12.18 23.90 -3.11
N GLY A 402 -13.41 24.05 -3.61
CA GLY A 402 -14.15 25.31 -3.65
C GLY A 402 -14.77 25.70 -2.32
#